data_c9497a9eafc8a85906ec7ff9e952dbef
#
_entry.id   c9497a9eafc8a85906ec7ff9e952dbef
#
_cell.length_a   1.000
_cell.length_b   1.000
_cell.length_c   1.000
_cell.angle_alpha   90.00
_cell.angle_beta   90.00
_cell.angle_gamma   90.00
#
_symmetry.space_group_name_H-M   'P 1'
#
loop_
_entity.id
_entity.type
_entity.pdbx_description
1 polymer ?
#
loop_
_entity_poly.entity_id
_entity_poly.type
_entity_poly.pdbx_seq_one_letter_code
_entity_poly.pdbx_strand_id
1 'polypeptide(L)'
;VIDRLFSDFRPFGSYRSDSLIAGSCQYAEKLLYVVAQQKPKPEDLQSSEDLEKLNYGMLTSDDHSVILSVLKEACDHDPDNTFLFSIIDTYGADISMYSAQRFQAFFIAQLIREFLAIPIRTISLVLGEGGSGGALAIQVTDIRGQMEDALYATAPPESMASIVFRDPERIEDALAILKPGAKDLKNLDVIDRIVPFSEEVTDVAAMSRNIDQFLTKAMKDLSRSKIEKLIKRREIRAKKYGLSKGSGKFYDIKRYIETPIKKAFRKPPPNIEIVNHTSLTEVGEGYGNVQHAPTNKELIECGAGKQGDKRRKGCGKLIPLKDLLDNFNVCPECGFSYILGASGWIDCLADTGSFHELYRNLTVDQLLEETAITDYYREFLVKQKGHSHFNESLVVGSARVNQMPTVMALSTFYYCGGSMGVVFGEKFRRAADYAIQKNLPFISLCCSGGARLYEGISALMQMAKTIESINRLRKRGLPYISILADPATGGAIASYAALGDVVIAEPGALVIFAGPRVMKSRGFDVDEKLVRSQSLHEISGEIYDDLDYYHDIRGIQEICERKDMKRCVSKYLEFHYQSEFRGKKKGRKS
;
A
#
# COMPACT_ATOMS: atom_id res chain seq x y z
N VAL A 1 0.63 -13.59 -28.36
CA VAL A 1 2.03 -13.56 -27.87
C VAL A 1 2.37 -14.90 -27.22
N ILE A 2 1.58 -15.36 -26.22
CA ILE A 2 1.86 -16.61 -25.47
C ILE A 2 1.92 -17.80 -26.40
N ASP A 3 0.93 -18.02 -27.26
CA ASP A 3 0.89 -19.15 -28.21
C ASP A 3 2.05 -19.16 -29.23
N ARG A 4 2.66 -18.00 -29.48
CA ARG A 4 3.82 -17.90 -30.37
C ARG A 4 5.15 -18.10 -29.67
N LEU A 5 5.22 -17.74 -28.38
CA LEU A 5 6.44 -17.87 -27.57
C LEU A 5 6.58 -19.24 -26.94
N PHE A 6 5.46 -19.89 -26.61
CA PHE A 6 5.43 -21.08 -25.76
C PHE A 6 4.61 -22.20 -26.39
N SER A 7 5.26 -23.04 -27.19
CA SER A 7 4.60 -24.11 -27.99
C SER A 7 4.02 -25.25 -27.15
N ASP A 8 4.51 -25.44 -25.93
CA ASP A 8 4.09 -26.50 -24.98
C ASP A 8 3.40 -25.94 -23.73
N PHE A 9 2.80 -24.75 -23.84
CA PHE A 9 2.13 -24.10 -22.72
C PHE A 9 1.00 -24.94 -22.14
N ARG A 10 1.04 -25.18 -20.84
CA ARG A 10 0.04 -25.92 -20.07
C ARG A 10 -0.67 -24.99 -19.13
N PRO A 11 -1.99 -24.73 -19.33
CA PRO A 11 -2.75 -23.89 -18.43
C PRO A 11 -2.77 -24.43 -17.00
N PHE A 12 -2.79 -23.54 -16.03
CA PHE A 12 -2.83 -23.85 -14.61
C PHE A 12 -4.22 -24.36 -14.20
N GLY A 13 -4.31 -25.61 -13.80
CA GLY A 13 -5.55 -26.22 -13.33
C GLY A 13 -6.74 -26.13 -14.30
N SER A 14 -7.94 -26.09 -13.77
CA SER A 14 -9.20 -25.95 -14.51
C SER A 14 -9.74 -24.51 -14.55
N TYR A 15 -9.11 -23.58 -13.83
CA TYR A 15 -9.54 -22.18 -13.80
C TYR A 15 -9.44 -21.54 -15.18
N ARG A 16 -10.45 -20.79 -15.54
CA ARG A 16 -10.51 -20.02 -16.79
C ARG A 16 -10.94 -18.60 -16.47
N SER A 17 -10.24 -17.65 -17.05
CA SER A 17 -10.50 -16.22 -16.91
C SER A 17 -10.31 -15.54 -18.26
N ASP A 18 -11.10 -14.53 -18.53
CA ASP A 18 -10.95 -13.69 -19.73
C ASP A 18 -9.83 -12.66 -19.54
N SER A 19 -9.38 -12.42 -18.29
CA SER A 19 -8.39 -11.41 -17.94
C SER A 19 -7.04 -12.00 -17.51
N LEU A 20 -6.96 -13.30 -17.17
CA LEU A 20 -5.75 -13.96 -16.70
C LEU A 20 -5.41 -15.19 -17.53
N ILE A 21 -4.19 -15.24 -18.04
CA ILE A 21 -3.57 -16.45 -18.56
C ILE A 21 -2.50 -16.88 -17.56
N ALA A 22 -2.64 -18.07 -17.00
CA ALA A 22 -1.69 -18.64 -16.04
C ALA A 22 -1.35 -20.09 -16.42
N GLY A 23 -0.09 -20.47 -16.30
CA GLY A 23 0.34 -21.83 -16.64
C GLY A 23 1.86 -21.99 -16.59
N SER A 24 2.34 -23.09 -17.16
CA SER A 24 3.76 -23.39 -17.24
C SER A 24 4.15 -24.00 -18.60
N CYS A 25 5.42 -23.90 -18.94
CA CYS A 25 6.01 -24.47 -20.14
C CYS A 25 7.49 -24.80 -19.93
N GLN A 26 8.09 -25.53 -20.86
CA GLN A 26 9.53 -25.62 -20.98
C GLN A 26 10.04 -24.51 -21.90
N TYR A 27 11.00 -23.72 -21.42
CA TYR A 27 11.60 -22.66 -22.21
C TYR A 27 13.10 -22.60 -21.97
N ALA A 28 13.91 -22.72 -23.03
CA ALA A 28 15.36 -22.77 -22.94
C ALA A 28 15.86 -23.79 -21.88
N GLU A 29 15.31 -25.01 -21.89
CA GLU A 29 15.61 -26.11 -20.97
C GLU A 29 15.31 -25.82 -19.50
N LYS A 30 14.47 -24.84 -19.20
CA LYS A 30 14.06 -24.45 -17.86
C LYS A 30 12.54 -24.53 -17.71
N LEU A 31 12.07 -24.78 -16.49
CA LEU A 31 10.66 -24.67 -16.16
C LEU A 31 10.29 -23.21 -16.02
N LEU A 32 9.39 -22.75 -16.87
CA LEU A 32 8.91 -21.37 -16.88
C LEU A 32 7.42 -21.33 -16.51
N TYR A 33 7.11 -20.71 -15.39
CA TYR A 33 5.76 -20.32 -15.06
C TYR A 33 5.45 -18.98 -15.72
N VAL A 34 4.24 -18.84 -16.24
CA VAL A 34 3.78 -17.61 -16.89
C VAL A 34 2.49 -17.16 -16.21
N VAL A 35 2.44 -15.88 -15.85
CA VAL A 35 1.22 -15.19 -15.45
C VAL A 35 1.07 -13.94 -16.30
N ALA A 36 0.00 -13.85 -17.07
CA ALA A 36 -0.21 -12.78 -18.02
C ALA A 36 -1.60 -12.16 -17.88
N GLN A 37 -1.62 -10.84 -17.78
CA GLN A 37 -2.85 -10.06 -17.89
C GLN A 37 -3.23 -9.94 -19.37
N GLN A 38 -4.50 -10.09 -19.65
CA GLN A 38 -5.04 -10.03 -21.02
C GLN A 38 -6.20 -9.05 -21.08
N LYS A 39 -6.06 -8.05 -21.93
CA LYS A 39 -7.18 -7.18 -22.32
C LYS A 39 -8.12 -7.93 -23.27
N PRO A 40 -9.41 -7.57 -23.29
CA PRO A 40 -10.34 -8.08 -24.29
C PRO A 40 -9.82 -7.83 -25.70
N LYS A 41 -9.96 -8.82 -26.58
CA LYS A 41 -9.54 -8.67 -27.95
C LYS A 41 -10.52 -7.79 -28.71
N PRO A 42 -10.06 -6.94 -29.66
CA PRO A 42 -10.96 -6.10 -30.46
C PRO A 42 -12.06 -6.88 -31.19
N GLU A 43 -11.78 -8.12 -31.58
CA GLU A 43 -12.73 -9.03 -32.25
C GLU A 43 -13.85 -9.52 -31.32
N ASP A 44 -13.62 -9.53 -30.00
CA ASP A 44 -14.61 -9.95 -29.01
C ASP A 44 -15.53 -8.78 -28.59
N LEU A 45 -15.25 -7.56 -29.06
CA LEU A 45 -15.95 -6.34 -28.68
C LEU A 45 -16.87 -5.89 -29.82
N GLN A 46 -18.17 -6.11 -29.66
CA GLN A 46 -19.21 -5.59 -30.58
C GLN A 46 -19.88 -4.33 -30.02
N SER A 47 -19.74 -4.09 -28.70
CA SER A 47 -20.32 -2.94 -28.02
C SER A 47 -19.49 -2.52 -26.79
N SER A 48 -19.77 -1.37 -26.22
CA SER A 48 -19.21 -0.94 -24.93
C SER A 48 -19.64 -1.84 -23.78
N GLU A 49 -20.80 -2.47 -23.87
CA GLU A 49 -21.28 -3.43 -22.87
C GLU A 49 -20.44 -4.71 -22.81
N ASP A 50 -19.78 -5.09 -23.91
CA ASP A 50 -18.90 -6.25 -23.92
C ASP A 50 -17.59 -5.96 -23.16
N LEU A 51 -17.10 -4.73 -23.19
CA LEU A 51 -15.97 -4.30 -22.34
C LEU A 51 -16.29 -4.43 -20.84
N GLU A 52 -17.51 -4.04 -20.45
CA GLU A 52 -17.96 -4.15 -19.06
C GLU A 52 -18.08 -5.63 -18.64
N LYS A 53 -18.69 -6.48 -19.49
CA LYS A 53 -18.83 -7.93 -19.23
C LYS A 53 -17.47 -8.62 -19.07
N LEU A 54 -16.47 -8.20 -19.85
CA LEU A 54 -15.10 -8.71 -19.79
C LEU A 54 -14.24 -7.97 -18.76
N ASN A 55 -14.87 -7.18 -17.88
CA ASN A 55 -14.23 -6.41 -16.82
C ASN A 55 -13.01 -5.61 -17.30
N TYR A 56 -13.04 -5.10 -18.53
CA TYR A 56 -11.95 -4.32 -19.15
C TYR A 56 -10.57 -5.02 -19.12
N GLY A 57 -10.51 -6.34 -18.92
CA GLY A 57 -9.26 -7.08 -18.72
C GLY A 57 -8.56 -6.81 -17.38
N MET A 58 -9.29 -6.28 -16.39
CA MET A 58 -8.77 -6.10 -15.04
C MET A 58 -8.88 -7.39 -14.25
N LEU A 59 -7.81 -7.78 -13.56
CA LEU A 59 -7.81 -8.98 -12.72
C LEU A 59 -8.74 -8.81 -11.51
N THR A 60 -9.59 -9.81 -11.30
CA THR A 60 -10.45 -9.94 -10.12
C THR A 60 -9.66 -10.43 -8.90
N SER A 61 -10.30 -10.46 -7.75
CA SER A 61 -9.75 -11.10 -6.55
C SER A 61 -9.46 -12.59 -6.78
N ASP A 62 -10.33 -13.29 -7.52
CA ASP A 62 -10.14 -14.71 -7.81
C ASP A 62 -8.94 -14.94 -8.74
N ASP A 63 -8.73 -14.08 -9.74
CA ASP A 63 -7.53 -14.12 -10.59
C ASP A 63 -6.25 -13.94 -9.76
N HIS A 64 -6.24 -12.96 -8.86
CA HIS A 64 -5.10 -12.74 -7.97
C HIS A 64 -4.84 -13.97 -7.11
N SER A 65 -5.89 -14.65 -6.73
CA SER A 65 -5.84 -15.88 -5.98
C SER A 65 -5.15 -17.01 -6.74
N VAL A 66 -5.50 -17.18 -7.99
CA VAL A 66 -4.87 -18.16 -8.87
C VAL A 66 -3.37 -17.85 -9.03
N ILE A 67 -3.01 -16.58 -9.16
CA ILE A 67 -1.59 -16.21 -9.25
C ILE A 67 -0.83 -16.63 -7.99
N LEU A 68 -1.40 -16.45 -6.78
CA LEU A 68 -0.77 -16.94 -5.54
C LEU A 68 -0.56 -18.45 -5.55
N SER A 69 -1.52 -19.20 -6.10
CA SER A 69 -1.41 -20.66 -6.25
C SER A 69 -0.28 -21.05 -7.22
N VAL A 70 -0.16 -20.32 -8.35
CA VAL A 70 0.96 -20.48 -9.29
C VAL A 70 2.30 -20.21 -8.61
N LEU A 71 2.40 -19.14 -7.81
CA LEU A 71 3.62 -18.83 -7.06
C LEU A 71 3.99 -19.94 -6.09
N LYS A 72 3.00 -20.50 -5.40
CA LYS A 72 3.21 -21.59 -4.45
C LYS A 72 3.72 -22.85 -5.17
N GLU A 73 3.04 -23.28 -6.24
CA GLU A 73 3.48 -24.43 -7.03
C GLU A 73 4.89 -24.22 -7.59
N ALA A 74 5.20 -23.03 -8.11
CA ALA A 74 6.52 -22.72 -8.63
C ALA A 74 7.63 -22.84 -7.56
N CYS A 75 7.31 -22.63 -6.29
CA CYS A 75 8.26 -22.79 -5.18
C CYS A 75 8.53 -24.26 -4.81
N ASP A 76 7.67 -25.20 -5.22
CA ASP A 76 7.85 -26.63 -4.95
C ASP A 76 8.88 -27.28 -5.89
N HIS A 77 9.33 -26.55 -6.91
CA HIS A 77 10.32 -26.99 -7.88
C HIS A 77 11.73 -26.48 -7.55
N ASP A 78 12.74 -27.05 -8.23
CA ASP A 78 14.13 -26.65 -8.10
C ASP A 78 14.31 -25.14 -8.43
N PRO A 79 14.72 -24.31 -7.46
CA PRO A 79 14.86 -22.88 -7.65
C PRO A 79 15.88 -22.48 -8.72
N ASP A 80 16.88 -23.34 -8.99
CA ASP A 80 17.90 -23.07 -10.01
C ASP A 80 17.42 -23.33 -11.43
N ASN A 81 16.34 -24.09 -11.57
CA ASN A 81 15.74 -24.46 -12.84
C ASN A 81 14.35 -23.86 -13.07
N THR A 82 13.83 -23.12 -12.09
CA THR A 82 12.48 -22.53 -12.15
C THR A 82 12.53 -21.02 -12.31
N PHE A 83 11.73 -20.51 -13.25
CA PHE A 83 11.54 -19.10 -13.53
C PHE A 83 10.06 -18.74 -13.52
N LEU A 84 9.77 -17.49 -13.23
CA LEU A 84 8.45 -16.90 -13.37
C LEU A 84 8.51 -15.70 -14.30
N PHE A 85 7.63 -15.66 -15.29
CA PHE A 85 7.48 -14.53 -16.21
C PHE A 85 6.09 -13.92 -16.09
N SER A 86 6.04 -12.66 -15.68
CA SER A 86 4.81 -11.86 -15.59
C SER A 86 4.68 -10.96 -16.80
N ILE A 87 3.57 -11.05 -17.53
CA ILE A 87 3.22 -10.14 -18.63
C ILE A 87 2.09 -9.24 -18.16
N ILE A 88 2.31 -7.93 -18.26
CA ILE A 88 1.43 -6.89 -17.73
C ILE A 88 0.79 -6.15 -18.89
N ASP A 89 -0.52 -6.24 -18.99
CA ASP A 89 -1.34 -5.43 -19.90
C ASP A 89 -2.73 -5.22 -19.30
N THR A 90 -2.88 -4.19 -18.47
CA THR A 90 -4.10 -3.95 -17.72
C THR A 90 -4.34 -2.46 -17.47
N TYR A 91 -5.61 -2.06 -17.47
CA TYR A 91 -6.04 -0.73 -16.99
C TYR A 91 -5.91 -0.55 -15.47
N GLY A 92 -5.75 -1.64 -14.72
CA GLY A 92 -5.64 -1.66 -13.26
C GLY A 92 -6.11 -2.96 -12.66
N ALA A 93 -6.35 -2.96 -11.36
CA ALA A 93 -7.06 -4.03 -10.69
C ALA A 93 -8.58 -3.80 -10.81
N ASP A 94 -9.36 -4.87 -10.76
CA ASP A 94 -10.81 -4.79 -10.74
C ASP A 94 -11.30 -3.94 -9.56
N ILE A 95 -12.16 -2.98 -9.87
CA ILE A 95 -12.75 -2.08 -8.88
C ILE A 95 -14.24 -2.35 -8.65
N SER A 96 -14.77 -3.43 -9.20
CA SER A 96 -16.16 -3.84 -9.00
C SER A 96 -16.47 -4.13 -7.53
N MET A 97 -17.74 -4.07 -7.16
CA MET A 97 -18.18 -4.47 -5.82
C MET A 97 -17.90 -5.95 -5.54
N TYR A 98 -17.94 -6.80 -6.58
CA TYR A 98 -17.58 -8.22 -6.47
C TYR A 98 -16.17 -8.41 -5.89
N SER A 99 -15.17 -7.80 -6.51
CA SER A 99 -13.77 -7.89 -6.05
C SER A 99 -13.53 -7.14 -4.76
N ALA A 100 -14.23 -6.01 -4.55
CA ALA A 100 -14.10 -5.23 -3.32
C ALA A 100 -14.53 -6.03 -2.09
N GLN A 101 -15.66 -6.75 -2.15
CA GLN A 101 -16.14 -7.63 -1.08
C GLN A 101 -15.27 -8.87 -0.87
N ARG A 102 -14.51 -9.28 -1.90
CA ARG A 102 -13.58 -10.42 -1.86
C ARG A 102 -12.14 -9.99 -1.60
N PHE A 103 -11.94 -8.90 -0.88
CA PHE A 103 -10.62 -8.47 -0.40
C PHE A 103 -9.57 -8.19 -1.50
N GLN A 104 -9.98 -7.63 -2.63
CA GLN A 104 -9.07 -7.27 -3.75
C GLN A 104 -7.78 -6.58 -3.29
N ALA A 105 -7.89 -5.61 -2.39
CA ALA A 105 -6.74 -4.87 -1.85
C ALA A 105 -5.77 -5.78 -1.09
N PHE A 106 -6.29 -6.73 -0.34
CA PHE A 106 -5.48 -7.68 0.44
C PHE A 106 -4.71 -8.63 -0.49
N PHE A 107 -5.34 -9.10 -1.56
CA PHE A 107 -4.67 -9.93 -2.58
C PHE A 107 -3.54 -9.18 -3.27
N ILE A 108 -3.75 -7.92 -3.65
CA ILE A 108 -2.70 -7.08 -4.23
C ILE A 108 -1.52 -6.96 -3.26
N ALA A 109 -1.78 -6.63 -1.99
CA ALA A 109 -0.74 -6.52 -0.97
C ALA A 109 0.01 -7.84 -0.79
N GLN A 110 -0.70 -8.95 -0.75
CA GLN A 110 -0.14 -10.29 -0.62
C GLN A 110 0.76 -10.66 -1.81
N LEU A 111 0.31 -10.41 -3.05
CA LEU A 111 1.11 -10.68 -4.24
C LEU A 111 2.42 -9.89 -4.22
N ILE A 112 2.37 -8.58 -3.93
CA ILE A 112 3.59 -7.78 -3.81
C ILE A 112 4.52 -8.38 -2.74
N ARG A 113 3.97 -8.83 -1.61
CA ARG A 113 4.72 -9.48 -0.53
C ARG A 113 5.43 -10.73 -1.03
N GLU A 114 4.70 -11.60 -1.73
CA GLU A 114 5.25 -12.86 -2.26
C GLU A 114 6.33 -12.59 -3.30
N PHE A 115 6.07 -11.73 -4.29
CA PHE A 115 7.06 -11.38 -5.31
C PHE A 115 8.36 -10.80 -4.72
N LEU A 116 8.29 -10.06 -3.61
CA LEU A 116 9.48 -9.58 -2.91
C LEU A 116 10.31 -10.71 -2.27
N ALA A 117 9.65 -11.79 -1.84
CA ALA A 117 10.25 -12.83 -1.01
C ALA A 117 10.49 -14.17 -1.73
N ILE A 118 9.79 -14.42 -2.84
CA ILE A 118 9.78 -15.71 -3.54
C ILE A 118 11.19 -16.20 -3.89
N PRO A 119 11.54 -17.48 -3.57
CA PRO A 119 12.87 -18.02 -3.76
C PRO A 119 13.12 -18.60 -5.17
N ILE A 120 12.53 -18.02 -6.19
CA ILE A 120 12.78 -18.35 -7.61
C ILE A 120 13.15 -17.09 -8.40
N ARG A 121 13.60 -17.27 -9.64
CA ARG A 121 13.95 -16.17 -10.54
C ARG A 121 12.71 -15.59 -11.20
N THR A 122 12.56 -14.28 -11.13
CA THR A 122 11.36 -13.59 -11.59
C THR A 122 11.66 -12.52 -12.65
N ILE A 123 10.83 -12.47 -13.68
CA ILE A 123 10.94 -11.51 -14.77
C ILE A 123 9.56 -10.91 -15.02
N SER A 124 9.47 -9.62 -15.31
CA SER A 124 8.22 -8.99 -15.74
C SER A 124 8.41 -8.14 -16.98
N LEU A 125 7.33 -8.00 -17.77
CA LEU A 125 7.27 -7.14 -18.94
C LEU A 125 5.93 -6.40 -18.97
N VAL A 126 5.97 -5.07 -18.98
CA VAL A 126 4.80 -4.25 -19.34
C VAL A 126 4.69 -4.25 -20.85
N LEU A 127 3.64 -4.88 -21.38
CA LEU A 127 3.44 -5.13 -22.80
C LEU A 127 2.78 -3.94 -23.49
N GLY A 128 1.66 -3.45 -22.96
CA GLY A 128 0.92 -2.31 -23.49
C GLY A 128 0.64 -1.30 -22.39
N GLU A 129 -0.11 -1.68 -21.38
CA GLU A 129 -0.49 -0.77 -20.30
C GLU A 129 -0.29 -1.40 -18.92
N GLY A 130 0.33 -0.64 -18.03
CA GLY A 130 0.51 -0.98 -16.62
C GLY A 130 -0.31 -0.05 -15.72
N GLY A 131 -1.53 -0.47 -15.36
CA GLY A 131 -2.43 0.32 -14.52
C GLY A 131 -2.20 0.09 -13.04
N SER A 132 -1.64 1.10 -12.35
CA SER A 132 -1.69 1.24 -10.88
C SER A 132 -1.27 -0.02 -10.08
N GLY A 133 -1.99 -0.30 -9.00
CA GLY A 133 -1.76 -1.46 -8.13
C GLY A 133 -1.95 -2.81 -8.80
N GLY A 134 -2.82 -2.91 -9.82
CA GLY A 134 -3.02 -4.15 -10.58
C GLY A 134 -1.79 -4.57 -11.36
N ALA A 135 -1.07 -3.62 -11.94
CA ALA A 135 0.22 -3.87 -12.58
C ALA A 135 1.32 -4.15 -11.54
N LEU A 136 1.38 -3.34 -10.47
CA LEU A 136 2.40 -3.48 -9.43
C LEU A 136 2.33 -4.84 -8.74
N ALA A 137 1.14 -5.43 -8.60
CA ALA A 137 0.91 -6.72 -7.94
C ALA A 137 1.83 -7.83 -8.47
N ILE A 138 2.16 -7.81 -9.77
CA ILE A 138 2.99 -8.83 -10.43
C ILE A 138 4.27 -8.27 -11.08
N GLN A 139 4.61 -6.98 -10.83
CA GLN A 139 5.76 -6.30 -11.45
C GLN A 139 7.01 -6.29 -10.55
N VAL A 140 6.89 -6.62 -9.26
CA VAL A 140 8.01 -6.55 -8.30
C VAL A 140 8.95 -7.74 -8.47
N THR A 141 9.68 -7.80 -9.59
CA THR A 141 10.49 -8.91 -10.05
C THR A 141 12.00 -8.59 -10.06
N ASP A 142 12.83 -9.58 -10.36
CA ASP A 142 14.29 -9.42 -10.44
C ASP A 142 14.72 -8.58 -11.65
N ILE A 143 14.12 -8.84 -12.82
CA ILE A 143 14.30 -8.04 -14.05
C ILE A 143 12.94 -7.58 -14.52
N ARG A 144 12.80 -6.26 -14.70
CA ARG A 144 11.58 -5.58 -15.12
C ARG A 144 11.78 -4.94 -16.48
N GLY A 145 11.01 -5.38 -17.47
CA GLY A 145 10.97 -4.81 -18.81
C GLY A 145 9.73 -3.97 -19.04
N GLN A 146 9.81 -3.10 -20.02
CA GLN A 146 8.66 -2.40 -20.58
C GLN A 146 8.87 -2.24 -22.08
N MET A 147 7.84 -2.49 -22.88
CA MET A 147 7.88 -2.14 -24.30
C MET A 147 8.05 -0.63 -24.46
N GLU A 148 8.73 -0.21 -25.51
CA GLU A 148 9.11 1.19 -25.72
C GLU A 148 7.91 2.15 -25.79
N ASP A 149 6.81 1.68 -26.36
CA ASP A 149 5.55 2.39 -26.53
C ASP A 149 4.54 2.13 -25.42
N ALA A 150 4.83 1.20 -24.50
CA ALA A 150 3.96 0.89 -23.39
C ALA A 150 3.95 2.02 -22.32
N LEU A 151 2.84 2.10 -21.60
CA LEU A 151 2.64 3.07 -20.53
C LEU A 151 2.47 2.37 -19.17
N TYR A 152 3.11 2.89 -18.12
CA TYR A 152 2.89 2.41 -16.77
C TYR A 152 2.70 3.58 -15.81
N ALA A 153 1.54 3.67 -15.17
CA ALA A 153 1.15 4.83 -14.38
C ALA A 153 0.39 4.47 -13.09
N THR A 154 0.41 5.41 -12.15
CA THR A 154 -0.32 5.32 -10.87
C THR A 154 -1.83 5.43 -11.05
N ALA A 155 -2.27 6.17 -12.06
CA ALA A 155 -3.67 6.34 -12.44
C ALA A 155 -3.75 6.69 -13.93
N PRO A 156 -4.91 6.50 -14.58
CA PRO A 156 -5.15 7.04 -15.92
C PRO A 156 -4.98 8.58 -15.92
N PRO A 157 -4.42 9.16 -17.00
CA PRO A 157 -4.18 10.61 -17.09
C PRO A 157 -5.45 11.45 -16.87
N GLU A 158 -6.59 11.02 -17.41
CA GLU A 158 -7.88 11.68 -17.27
C GLU A 158 -8.37 11.68 -15.81
N SER A 159 -8.22 10.54 -15.13
CA SER A 159 -8.55 10.42 -13.70
C SER A 159 -7.64 11.29 -12.86
N MET A 160 -6.35 11.34 -13.18
CA MET A 160 -5.41 12.22 -12.51
C MET A 160 -5.73 13.69 -12.73
N ALA A 161 -6.02 14.10 -13.95
CA ALA A 161 -6.40 15.48 -14.30
C ALA A 161 -7.64 15.91 -13.49
N SER A 162 -8.66 15.07 -13.46
CA SER A 162 -9.90 15.33 -12.71
C SER A 162 -9.67 15.41 -11.19
N ILE A 163 -8.81 14.58 -10.62
CA ILE A 163 -8.57 14.52 -9.17
C ILE A 163 -7.63 15.64 -8.72
N VAL A 164 -6.51 15.82 -9.41
CA VAL A 164 -5.44 16.75 -9.01
C VAL A 164 -5.79 18.18 -9.39
N PHE A 165 -6.20 18.38 -10.63
CA PHE A 165 -6.46 19.72 -11.16
C PHE A 165 -7.95 20.13 -11.10
N ARG A 166 -8.86 19.19 -10.84
CA ARG A 166 -10.32 19.35 -10.93
C ARG A 166 -10.79 19.79 -12.34
N ASP A 167 -9.99 19.42 -13.34
CA ASP A 167 -10.20 19.75 -14.74
C ASP A 167 -9.75 18.55 -15.59
N PRO A 168 -10.68 17.79 -16.20
CA PRO A 168 -10.35 16.59 -16.97
C PRO A 168 -9.60 16.90 -18.27
N GLU A 169 -9.63 18.16 -18.75
CA GLU A 169 -8.94 18.56 -19.99
C GLU A 169 -7.43 18.74 -19.80
N ARG A 170 -6.94 18.81 -18.55
CA ARG A 170 -5.53 19.00 -18.23
C ARG A 170 -4.72 17.68 -18.29
N ILE A 171 -4.90 16.92 -19.37
CA ILE A 171 -4.26 15.61 -19.57
C ILE A 171 -2.74 15.75 -19.73
N GLU A 172 -2.26 16.76 -20.45
CA GLU A 172 -0.82 17.00 -20.64
C GLU A 172 -0.09 17.27 -19.32
N ASP A 173 -0.70 18.09 -18.46
CA ASP A 173 -0.16 18.36 -17.12
C ASP A 173 -0.14 17.09 -16.26
N ALA A 174 -1.17 16.25 -16.38
CA ALA A 174 -1.23 14.96 -15.69
C ALA A 174 -0.12 14.02 -16.20
N LEU A 175 0.10 13.92 -17.50
CA LEU A 175 1.17 13.11 -18.09
C LEU A 175 2.56 13.60 -17.66
N ALA A 176 2.77 14.91 -17.56
CA ALA A 176 4.02 15.50 -17.09
C ALA A 176 4.37 15.08 -15.64
N ILE A 177 3.36 14.84 -14.78
CA ILE A 177 3.55 14.33 -13.43
C ILE A 177 3.67 12.80 -13.41
N LEU A 178 2.81 12.09 -14.15
CA LEU A 178 2.77 10.63 -14.16
C LEU A 178 4.04 10.01 -14.74
N LYS A 179 4.62 10.62 -15.77
CA LYS A 179 5.82 10.13 -16.47
C LYS A 179 5.74 8.64 -16.82
N PRO A 180 4.69 8.19 -17.56
CA PRO A 180 4.40 6.77 -17.71
C PRO A 180 5.30 6.06 -18.73
N GLY A 181 6.11 6.81 -19.50
CA GLY A 181 6.93 6.31 -20.58
C GLY A 181 8.13 5.50 -20.12
N ALA A 182 8.56 4.54 -20.95
CA ALA A 182 9.63 3.62 -20.61
C ALA A 182 10.97 4.30 -20.27
N LYS A 183 11.30 5.42 -20.92
CA LYS A 183 12.54 6.19 -20.64
C LYS A 183 12.51 6.81 -19.27
N ASP A 184 11.40 7.42 -18.86
CA ASP A 184 11.24 8.02 -17.55
C ASP A 184 11.28 6.97 -16.45
N LEU A 185 10.57 5.86 -16.64
CA LEU A 185 10.51 4.79 -15.65
C LEU A 185 11.85 4.08 -15.46
N LYS A 186 12.66 3.99 -16.52
CA LYS A 186 14.04 3.50 -16.43
C LYS A 186 14.94 4.47 -15.64
N ASN A 187 14.78 5.78 -15.83
CA ASN A 187 15.51 6.79 -15.08
C ASN A 187 15.14 6.78 -13.57
N LEU A 188 13.87 6.45 -13.27
CA LEU A 188 13.35 6.33 -11.89
C LEU A 188 13.61 4.95 -11.25
N ASP A 189 14.37 4.06 -11.89
CA ASP A 189 14.62 2.69 -11.44
C ASP A 189 13.34 1.84 -11.23
N VAL A 190 12.23 2.20 -11.91
CA VAL A 190 10.98 1.42 -11.90
C VAL A 190 11.08 0.23 -12.84
N ILE A 191 11.78 0.37 -13.96
CA ILE A 191 12.12 -0.70 -14.90
C ILE A 191 13.63 -0.80 -15.12
N ASP A 192 14.09 -1.96 -15.56
CA ASP A 192 15.51 -2.23 -15.84
C ASP A 192 15.82 -2.15 -17.33
N ARG A 193 14.87 -2.53 -18.20
CA ARG A 193 15.08 -2.65 -19.66
C ARG A 193 13.92 -2.10 -20.45
N ILE A 194 14.25 -1.41 -21.54
CA ILE A 194 13.30 -1.03 -22.59
C ILE A 194 13.40 -2.10 -23.67
N VAL A 195 12.26 -2.66 -24.08
CA VAL A 195 12.14 -3.63 -25.15
C VAL A 195 11.67 -2.89 -26.40
N PRO A 196 12.40 -2.92 -27.52
CA PRO A 196 12.02 -2.19 -28.72
C PRO A 196 10.65 -2.60 -29.24
N PHE A 197 9.89 -1.64 -29.69
CA PHE A 197 8.67 -1.86 -30.44
C PHE A 197 9.00 -2.01 -31.92
N SER A 198 8.16 -2.70 -32.70
CA SER A 198 8.31 -2.77 -34.15
C SER A 198 7.70 -1.52 -34.79
N GLU A 199 8.39 -0.89 -35.76
CA GLU A 199 7.87 0.27 -36.49
C GLU A 199 6.56 -0.04 -37.23
N GLU A 200 6.34 -1.31 -37.59
CA GLU A 200 5.09 -1.81 -38.17
C GLU A 200 4.21 -2.35 -37.03
N VAL A 201 3.25 -1.56 -36.56
CA VAL A 201 2.30 -1.87 -35.47
C VAL A 201 1.59 -3.23 -35.63
N THR A 202 1.50 -3.74 -36.84
CA THR A 202 0.86 -5.02 -37.17
C THR A 202 1.81 -6.22 -37.16
N ASP A 203 3.13 -6.03 -37.02
CA ASP A 203 4.09 -7.14 -37.02
C ASP A 203 4.20 -7.83 -35.64
N VAL A 204 3.18 -8.61 -35.32
CA VAL A 204 3.16 -9.47 -34.12
C VAL A 204 4.36 -10.43 -34.07
N ALA A 205 4.92 -10.79 -35.22
CA ALA A 205 6.08 -11.66 -35.28
C ALA A 205 7.37 -10.93 -34.86
N ALA A 206 7.55 -9.68 -35.26
CA ALA A 206 8.68 -8.86 -34.82
C ALA A 206 8.59 -8.57 -33.30
N MET A 207 7.40 -8.22 -32.80
CA MET A 207 7.16 -8.03 -31.37
C MET A 207 7.47 -9.31 -30.58
N SER A 208 7.00 -10.47 -31.06
CA SER A 208 7.30 -11.76 -30.41
C SER A 208 8.81 -12.03 -30.35
N ARG A 209 9.55 -11.75 -31.46
CA ARG A 209 11.03 -11.88 -31.49
C ARG A 209 11.71 -10.97 -30.46
N ASN A 210 11.28 -9.72 -30.31
CA ASN A 210 11.86 -8.78 -29.33
C ASN A 210 11.61 -9.23 -27.89
N ILE A 211 10.42 -9.76 -27.60
CA ILE A 211 10.06 -10.34 -26.30
C ILE A 211 10.89 -11.59 -26.02
N ASP A 212 11.04 -12.47 -27.00
CA ASP A 212 11.86 -13.68 -26.91
C ASP A 212 13.33 -13.35 -26.59
N GLN A 213 13.91 -12.37 -27.29
CA GLN A 213 15.26 -11.89 -27.01
C GLN A 213 15.39 -11.28 -25.62
N PHE A 214 14.40 -10.51 -25.17
CA PHE A 214 14.36 -9.95 -23.82
C PHE A 214 14.33 -11.05 -22.79
N LEU A 215 13.43 -12.03 -22.92
CA LEU A 215 13.24 -13.13 -21.98
C LEU A 215 14.49 -14.02 -21.91
N THR A 216 15.00 -14.47 -23.03
CA THR A 216 16.23 -15.28 -23.12
C THR A 216 17.41 -14.59 -22.45
N LYS A 217 17.62 -13.30 -22.75
CA LYS A 217 18.69 -12.51 -22.13
C LYS A 217 18.47 -12.32 -20.62
N ALA A 218 17.23 -12.09 -20.17
CA ALA A 218 16.90 -11.94 -18.77
C ALA A 218 17.17 -13.25 -18.00
N MET A 219 16.72 -14.39 -18.50
CA MET A 219 16.96 -15.70 -17.91
C MET A 219 18.46 -16.01 -17.81
N LYS A 220 19.23 -15.76 -18.88
CA LYS A 220 20.69 -15.92 -18.89
C LYS A 220 21.39 -15.07 -17.84
N ASP A 221 20.97 -13.81 -17.66
CA ASP A 221 21.57 -12.91 -16.67
C ASP A 221 21.23 -13.33 -15.24
N LEU A 222 19.99 -13.78 -14.99
CA LEU A 222 19.56 -14.26 -13.68
C LEU A 222 20.19 -15.59 -13.28
N SER A 223 20.42 -16.51 -14.23
CA SER A 223 21.08 -17.80 -13.99
C SER A 223 22.50 -17.66 -13.41
N ARG A 224 23.15 -16.49 -13.60
CA ARG A 224 24.48 -16.20 -13.05
C ARG A 224 24.45 -15.78 -11.59
N SER A 225 23.28 -15.61 -11.00
CA SER A 225 23.14 -15.11 -9.63
C SER A 225 22.47 -16.14 -8.73
N LYS A 226 22.97 -16.27 -7.50
CA LYS A 226 22.31 -17.07 -6.46
C LYS A 226 20.98 -16.43 -6.05
N ILE A 227 20.02 -17.24 -5.68
CA ILE A 227 18.67 -16.81 -5.31
C ILE A 227 18.69 -15.82 -4.13
N GLU A 228 19.49 -16.08 -3.10
CA GLU A 228 19.57 -15.19 -1.93
C GLU A 228 20.05 -13.78 -2.31
N LYS A 229 20.94 -13.69 -3.31
CA LYS A 229 21.41 -12.40 -3.83
C LYS A 229 20.31 -11.66 -4.61
N LEU A 230 19.46 -12.40 -5.33
CA LEU A 230 18.31 -11.82 -6.06
C LEU A 230 17.26 -11.31 -5.09
N ILE A 231 16.87 -12.08 -4.08
CA ILE A 231 15.96 -11.64 -3.01
C ILE A 231 16.52 -10.36 -2.36
N LYS A 232 17.81 -10.37 -2.02
CA LYS A 232 18.45 -9.18 -1.43
C LYS A 232 18.42 -7.95 -2.33
N ARG A 233 18.55 -8.13 -3.65
CA ARG A 233 18.41 -7.03 -4.63
C ARG A 233 17.00 -6.48 -4.65
N ARG A 234 15.96 -7.34 -4.63
CA ARG A 234 14.56 -6.92 -4.56
C ARG A 234 14.30 -6.10 -3.28
N GLU A 235 14.77 -6.55 -2.13
CA GLU A 235 14.69 -5.82 -0.85
C GLU A 235 15.36 -4.43 -0.93
N ILE A 236 16.60 -4.37 -1.45
CA ILE A 236 17.35 -3.10 -1.56
C ILE A 236 16.64 -2.13 -2.52
N ARG A 237 16.10 -2.64 -3.62
CA ARG A 237 15.37 -1.84 -4.60
C ARG A 237 14.10 -1.25 -4.00
N ALA A 238 13.28 -2.06 -3.33
CA ALA A 238 12.07 -1.60 -2.68
C ALA A 238 12.34 -0.47 -1.66
N LYS A 239 13.41 -0.57 -0.88
CA LYS A 239 13.86 0.48 0.05
C LYS A 239 14.19 1.79 -0.65
N LYS A 240 14.70 1.74 -1.89
CA LYS A 240 15.17 2.92 -2.63
C LYS A 240 14.09 3.62 -3.44
N TYR A 241 12.93 3.03 -3.65
CA TYR A 241 11.88 3.65 -4.43
C TYR A 241 11.54 5.06 -3.95
N GLY A 242 11.49 6.01 -4.89
CA GLY A 242 11.21 7.42 -4.62
C GLY A 242 12.36 8.19 -3.95
N LEU A 243 13.58 7.62 -3.87
CA LEU A 243 14.76 8.35 -3.40
C LEU A 243 15.60 8.81 -4.60
N SER A 244 15.98 10.08 -4.63
CA SER A 244 16.86 10.61 -5.67
C SER A 244 18.25 9.94 -5.62
N LYS A 245 18.90 9.83 -6.80
CA LYS A 245 20.25 9.25 -6.91
C LYS A 245 21.31 9.99 -6.07
N GLY A 246 21.07 11.27 -5.75
CA GLY A 246 21.92 12.10 -4.90
C GLY A 246 21.68 11.91 -3.39
N SER A 247 20.46 11.55 -2.99
CA SER A 247 20.12 11.33 -1.58
C SER A 247 20.79 10.10 -0.97
N GLY A 248 21.25 9.16 -1.81
CA GLY A 248 21.98 7.96 -1.38
C GLY A 248 23.33 8.25 -0.71
N LYS A 249 23.95 9.41 -0.92
CA LYS A 249 25.18 9.81 -0.23
C LYS A 249 24.97 10.21 1.23
N PHE A 250 23.76 10.59 1.62
CA PHE A 250 23.38 10.86 3.02
C PHE A 250 23.01 9.61 3.81
N TYR A 251 22.87 8.47 3.14
CA TYR A 251 22.41 7.21 3.73
C TYR A 251 23.50 6.15 3.80
N ASP A 252 24.70 6.54 4.17
CA ASP A 252 25.67 5.58 4.68
C ASP A 252 25.16 5.07 6.04
N ILE A 253 24.39 3.99 5.97
CA ILE A 253 23.82 3.27 7.13
C ILE A 253 24.92 2.96 8.16
N LYS A 254 26.17 2.79 7.75
CA LYS A 254 27.31 2.62 8.66
C LYS A 254 27.52 3.82 9.57
N ARG A 255 27.36 5.04 9.10
CA ARG A 255 27.59 6.25 9.92
C ARG A 255 26.51 6.46 10.98
N TYR A 256 25.28 5.92 10.77
CA TYR A 256 24.20 5.97 11.75
C TYR A 256 24.21 4.79 12.73
N ILE A 257 24.79 3.65 12.33
CA ILE A 257 24.93 2.46 13.18
C ILE A 257 26.16 2.54 14.10
N GLU A 258 27.20 3.28 13.72
CA GLU A 258 28.46 3.37 14.46
C GLU A 258 28.53 4.53 15.45
N THR A 259 27.51 5.39 15.54
CA THR A 259 27.43 6.36 16.65
C THR A 259 27.15 5.58 17.93
N PRO A 260 28.05 5.58 18.93
CA PRO A 260 27.95 4.67 20.06
C PRO A 260 26.67 4.89 20.86
N ILE A 261 25.78 3.92 20.79
CA ILE A 261 24.47 3.87 21.47
C ILE A 261 24.60 4.00 23.00
N LYS A 262 25.80 3.85 23.56
CA LYS A 262 26.07 3.99 25.00
C LYS A 262 25.93 5.40 25.55
N LYS A 263 25.86 6.46 24.73
CA LYS A 263 25.65 7.85 25.18
C LYS A 263 24.22 8.35 25.03
N ALA A 264 23.37 7.68 24.27
CA ALA A 264 22.00 8.13 23.97
C ALA A 264 21.00 7.93 25.13
N PHE A 265 21.35 7.16 26.15
CA PHE A 265 20.49 6.96 27.32
C PHE A 265 20.67 8.01 28.43
N ARG A 266 21.58 8.97 28.30
CA ARG A 266 21.79 10.01 29.30
C ARG A 266 21.34 11.41 28.88
N LYS A 267 21.11 11.67 27.59
CA LYS A 267 20.45 12.91 27.08
C LYS A 267 19.74 12.57 25.78
N PRO A 268 18.52 13.06 25.55
CA PRO A 268 17.87 12.95 24.23
C PRO A 268 18.77 13.63 23.19
N PRO A 269 18.81 13.12 21.92
CA PRO A 269 19.54 13.78 20.85
C PRO A 269 18.98 15.20 20.64
N PRO A 270 19.80 16.19 20.24
CA PRO A 270 19.45 17.62 20.25
C PRO A 270 18.32 18.05 19.31
N ASN A 271 17.64 17.14 18.64
CA ASN A 271 16.49 17.39 17.76
C ASN A 271 15.27 16.51 18.08
N ILE A 272 15.18 15.98 19.28
CA ILE A 272 13.91 15.47 19.83
C ILE A 272 13.32 16.60 20.65
N GLU A 273 12.54 17.47 20.04
CA GLU A 273 11.59 18.28 20.77
C GLU A 273 10.60 17.31 21.42
N ILE A 274 10.64 17.24 22.74
CA ILE A 274 9.56 16.64 23.53
C ILE A 274 8.41 17.63 23.40
N VAL A 275 7.59 17.41 22.38
CA VAL A 275 6.30 18.09 22.33
C VAL A 275 5.45 17.38 23.37
N ASN A 276 5.33 18.00 24.54
CA ASN A 276 4.25 17.66 25.46
C ASN A 276 2.96 18.00 24.71
N HIS A 277 2.36 17.00 24.09
CA HIS A 277 1.00 17.09 23.56
C HIS A 277 0.05 17.18 24.77
N THR A 278 0.00 18.36 25.37
CA THR A 278 -1.15 18.73 26.16
C THR A 278 -2.27 18.95 25.14
N SER A 279 -3.04 17.89 24.96
CA SER A 279 -4.45 17.85 24.59
C SER A 279 -4.98 18.97 23.67
N LEU A 280 -5.77 18.52 22.71
CA LEU A 280 -6.92 19.25 22.21
C LEU A 280 -6.59 20.34 21.21
N THR A 281 -6.63 20.04 19.94
CA THR A 281 -7.25 20.93 18.93
C THR A 281 -7.02 20.50 17.49
N GLU A 282 -7.08 19.21 17.16
CA GLU A 282 -7.38 18.82 15.79
C GLU A 282 -8.88 18.53 15.67
N VAL A 283 -9.68 19.55 15.94
CA VAL A 283 -11.05 19.58 15.43
C VAL A 283 -10.93 19.99 13.98
N GLY A 284 -11.21 19.08 13.04
CA GLY A 284 -11.06 19.32 11.61
C GLY A 284 -11.82 20.56 11.16
N GLU A 285 -11.54 21.04 9.93
CA GLU A 285 -12.08 22.25 9.29
C GLU A 285 -13.60 22.45 9.35
N GLY A 286 -14.35 21.50 9.93
CA GLY A 286 -15.80 21.64 10.18
C GLY A 286 -16.15 22.49 11.39
N TYR A 287 -15.24 22.71 12.32
CA TYR A 287 -15.58 23.24 13.66
C TYR A 287 -14.87 24.54 14.04
N GLY A 288 -14.18 25.19 13.10
CA GLY A 288 -13.40 26.39 13.37
C GLY A 288 -12.17 26.12 14.24
N ASN A 289 -11.22 27.06 14.26
CA ASN A 289 -10.08 27.02 15.16
C ASN A 289 -10.56 27.19 16.61
N VAL A 290 -10.70 26.08 17.33
CA VAL A 290 -10.98 26.14 18.77
C VAL A 290 -9.68 26.50 19.47
N GLN A 291 -9.47 27.77 19.74
CA GLN A 291 -8.28 28.30 20.42
C GLN A 291 -8.32 28.11 21.95
N HIS A 292 -9.44 27.60 22.49
CA HIS A 292 -9.64 27.42 23.93
C HIS A 292 -10.15 26.01 24.22
N ALA A 293 -9.92 25.52 25.44
CA ALA A 293 -10.53 24.28 25.90
C ALA A 293 -12.07 24.35 25.74
N PRO A 294 -12.71 23.38 25.06
CA PRO A 294 -14.12 23.44 24.78
C PRO A 294 -14.92 23.49 26.09
N THR A 295 -15.92 24.36 26.10
CA THR A 295 -16.85 24.45 27.23
C THR A 295 -18.05 23.53 26.98
N ASN A 296 -18.73 23.09 28.06
CA ASN A 296 -19.96 22.30 27.95
C ASN A 296 -21.10 23.04 27.20
N LYS A 297 -20.88 24.32 26.81
CA LYS A 297 -21.84 25.15 26.08
C LYS A 297 -21.67 25.08 24.57
N GLU A 298 -20.54 24.57 24.07
CA GLU A 298 -20.34 24.41 22.63
C GLU A 298 -21.04 23.14 22.15
N LEU A 299 -22.09 23.32 21.35
CA LEU A 299 -22.91 22.23 20.81
C LEU A 299 -22.61 22.01 19.34
N ILE A 300 -22.55 20.76 18.93
CA ILE A 300 -22.37 20.32 17.54
C ILE A 300 -23.56 19.46 17.15
N GLU A 301 -24.16 19.75 16.00
CA GLU A 301 -25.17 18.88 15.42
C GLU A 301 -24.51 17.64 14.81
N CYS A 302 -24.91 16.46 15.26
CA CYS A 302 -24.34 15.20 14.80
C CYS A 302 -24.62 14.96 13.32
N GLY A 303 -23.56 14.84 12.52
CA GLY A 303 -23.63 14.64 11.08
C GLY A 303 -23.74 15.95 10.28
N ALA A 304 -23.83 17.13 10.94
CA ALA A 304 -23.72 18.42 10.31
C ALA A 304 -22.26 18.74 10.02
N GLY A 305 -21.74 18.26 8.89
CA GLY A 305 -20.42 18.63 8.41
C GLY A 305 -20.53 19.54 7.19
N LYS A 306 -19.62 20.50 7.04
CA LYS A 306 -19.50 21.28 5.82
C LYS A 306 -19.26 20.34 4.64
N GLN A 307 -20.24 20.36 3.73
CA GLN A 307 -20.19 19.87 2.36
C GLN A 307 -19.95 18.37 2.13
N GLY A 308 -21.05 17.71 1.88
CA GLY A 308 -21.11 16.75 0.77
C GLY A 308 -20.82 15.30 1.09
N ASP A 309 -20.50 14.90 2.30
CA ASP A 309 -20.53 13.49 2.62
C ASP A 309 -21.95 13.04 3.04
N LYS A 310 -22.82 12.93 2.00
CA LYS A 310 -24.19 12.39 2.17
C LYS A 310 -24.19 10.91 2.56
N ARG A 311 -23.04 10.28 2.66
CA ARG A 311 -22.84 8.83 2.81
C ARG A 311 -23.03 8.35 4.23
N ARG A 312 -22.78 9.20 5.22
CA ARG A 312 -23.07 8.94 6.63
C ARG A 312 -23.99 10.03 7.17
N LYS A 313 -25.16 9.64 7.63
CA LYS A 313 -26.06 10.54 8.35
C LYS A 313 -25.83 10.29 9.85
N GLY A 314 -25.35 11.29 10.56
CA GLY A 314 -25.46 11.32 12.00
C GLY A 314 -26.92 11.39 12.45
N CYS A 315 -27.16 11.33 13.76
CA CYS A 315 -28.52 11.35 14.31
C CYS A 315 -29.19 12.75 14.29
N GLY A 316 -28.47 13.80 13.89
CA GLY A 316 -28.97 15.19 13.92
C GLY A 316 -29.12 15.80 15.30
N LYS A 317 -28.79 15.09 16.38
CA LYS A 317 -28.86 15.63 17.75
C LYS A 317 -27.74 16.63 18.01
N LEU A 318 -28.02 17.62 18.82
CA LEU A 318 -27.01 18.54 19.37
C LEU A 318 -26.23 17.84 20.49
N ILE A 319 -24.91 17.78 20.33
CA ILE A 319 -23.98 17.10 21.23
C ILE A 319 -23.01 18.14 21.77
N PRO A 320 -22.73 18.16 23.09
CA PRO A 320 -21.63 18.96 23.62
C PRO A 320 -20.31 18.57 22.95
N LEU A 321 -19.57 19.55 22.46
CA LEU A 321 -18.26 19.33 21.82
C LEU A 321 -17.33 18.54 22.75
N LYS A 322 -17.38 18.86 24.03
CA LYS A 322 -16.60 18.14 25.05
C LYS A 322 -16.89 16.64 25.06
N ASP A 323 -18.17 16.23 25.05
CA ASP A 323 -18.57 14.82 25.07
C ASP A 323 -18.11 14.09 23.81
N LEU A 324 -18.10 14.78 22.66
CA LEU A 324 -17.57 14.25 21.42
C LEU A 324 -16.05 14.01 21.51
N LEU A 325 -15.29 14.98 22.05
CA LEU A 325 -13.84 14.90 22.18
C LEU A 325 -13.44 13.84 23.23
N ASP A 326 -14.12 13.80 24.39
CA ASP A 326 -13.90 12.81 25.43
C ASP A 326 -14.19 11.37 24.93
N ASN A 327 -15.02 11.23 23.89
CA ASN A 327 -15.32 9.96 23.20
C ASN A 327 -14.53 9.80 21.89
N PHE A 328 -13.36 10.39 21.77
CA PHE A 328 -12.47 10.28 20.60
C PHE A 328 -13.16 10.57 19.26
N ASN A 329 -13.93 11.64 19.19
CA ASN A 329 -14.69 12.05 18.01
C ASN A 329 -15.75 11.03 17.53
N VAL A 330 -16.32 10.25 18.45
CA VAL A 330 -17.46 9.38 18.20
C VAL A 330 -18.70 9.92 18.89
N CYS A 331 -19.80 10.08 18.15
CA CYS A 331 -21.07 10.52 18.71
C CYS A 331 -21.55 9.55 19.80
N PRO A 332 -21.75 10.01 21.04
CA PRO A 332 -22.20 9.13 22.13
C PRO A 332 -23.64 8.62 21.92
N GLU A 333 -24.44 9.28 21.07
CA GLU A 333 -25.85 8.95 20.85
C GLU A 333 -26.05 7.88 19.77
N CYS A 334 -25.27 7.93 18.66
CA CYS A 334 -25.50 7.03 17.52
C CYS A 334 -24.26 6.31 17.02
N GLY A 335 -23.09 6.53 17.65
CA GLY A 335 -21.84 5.92 17.21
C GLY A 335 -21.26 6.51 15.90
N PHE A 336 -21.81 7.61 15.39
CA PHE A 336 -21.25 8.26 14.21
C PHE A 336 -19.82 8.71 14.50
N SER A 337 -18.84 8.19 13.73
CA SER A 337 -17.43 8.51 13.91
C SER A 337 -17.01 9.64 12.97
N TYR A 338 -16.49 10.72 13.54
CA TYR A 338 -15.78 11.75 12.80
C TYR A 338 -14.31 11.34 12.61
N ILE A 339 -13.63 11.94 11.63
CA ILE A 339 -12.19 11.70 11.46
C ILE A 339 -11.47 12.09 12.76
N LEU A 340 -10.58 11.21 13.20
CA LEU A 340 -9.68 11.46 14.33
C LEU A 340 -8.27 11.67 13.78
N GLY A 341 -7.65 12.80 14.12
CA GLY A 341 -6.28 13.10 13.71
C GLY A 341 -5.25 12.24 14.44
N ALA A 342 -4.00 12.33 13.99
CA ALA A 342 -2.92 11.54 14.59
C ALA A 342 -2.73 11.84 16.10
N SER A 343 -2.92 13.09 16.54
CA SER A 343 -2.87 13.43 17.98
C SER A 343 -3.91 12.67 18.77
N GLY A 344 -5.18 12.68 18.33
CA GLY A 344 -6.25 11.94 18.99
C GLY A 344 -6.02 10.43 19.00
N TRP A 345 -5.43 9.88 17.94
CA TRP A 345 -5.04 8.48 17.92
C TRP A 345 -3.87 8.16 18.84
N ILE A 346 -2.92 9.10 19.05
CA ILE A 346 -1.86 8.97 20.05
C ILE A 346 -2.49 8.92 21.46
N ASP A 347 -3.43 9.82 21.76
CA ASP A 347 -4.13 9.86 23.05
C ASP A 347 -4.99 8.60 23.27
N CYS A 348 -5.59 8.08 22.20
CA CYS A 348 -6.39 6.85 22.24
C CYS A 348 -5.53 5.60 22.53
N LEU A 349 -4.33 5.51 21.98
CA LEU A 349 -3.52 4.28 21.99
C LEU A 349 -2.38 4.30 23.01
N ALA A 350 -1.66 5.42 23.11
CA ALA A 350 -0.44 5.49 23.90
C ALA A 350 -0.73 5.78 25.40
N ASP A 351 0.21 5.42 26.24
CA ASP A 351 0.22 5.89 27.62
C ASP A 351 0.56 7.38 27.64
N THR A 352 -0.11 8.16 28.45
CA THR A 352 0.04 9.61 28.53
C THR A 352 1.52 10.01 28.65
N GLY A 353 1.96 10.89 27.76
CA GLY A 353 3.32 11.40 27.71
C GLY A 353 4.39 10.39 27.24
N SER A 354 4.00 9.18 26.80
CA SER A 354 4.95 8.15 26.37
C SER A 354 5.32 8.21 24.89
N PHE A 355 4.56 8.96 24.08
CA PHE A 355 4.82 9.06 22.64
C PHE A 355 5.97 10.04 22.36
N HIS A 356 6.97 9.56 21.62
CA HIS A 356 8.11 10.34 21.14
C HIS A 356 8.16 10.28 19.62
N GLU A 357 7.84 11.41 18.97
CA GLU A 357 7.84 11.49 17.50
C GLU A 357 9.24 11.31 16.93
N LEU A 358 9.36 10.48 15.88
CA LEU A 358 10.57 10.22 15.12
C LEU A 358 10.46 10.82 13.71
N TYR A 359 11.57 11.32 13.16
CA TYR A 359 11.67 11.79 11.77
C TYR A 359 10.68 12.91 11.41
N ARG A 360 10.30 13.78 12.36
CA ARG A 360 9.36 14.88 12.16
C ARG A 360 9.77 15.80 10.99
N ASN A 361 11.06 16.10 10.88
CA ASN A 361 11.59 17.08 9.93
C ASN A 361 11.91 16.49 8.54
N LEU A 362 11.51 15.24 8.25
CA LEU A 362 11.71 14.67 6.94
C LEU A 362 10.73 15.28 5.94
N THR A 363 11.24 15.85 4.85
CA THR A 363 10.46 16.56 3.84
C THR A 363 10.67 15.98 2.43
N VAL A 364 9.78 16.31 1.52
CA VAL A 364 9.83 15.84 0.13
C VAL A 364 11.08 16.35 -0.60
N ASP A 365 11.51 17.58 -0.32
CA ASP A 365 12.71 18.18 -0.93
C ASP A 365 14.02 17.46 -0.59
N GLN A 366 14.02 16.71 0.52
CA GLN A 366 15.16 15.89 0.93
C GLN A 366 15.21 14.53 0.22
N LEU A 367 14.12 14.09 -0.40
CA LEU A 367 13.98 12.75 -0.94
C LEU A 367 13.84 12.72 -2.46
N LEU A 368 13.05 13.61 -3.03
CA LEU A 368 12.83 13.72 -4.48
C LEU A 368 13.82 14.69 -5.12
N GLU A 369 14.13 14.46 -6.38
CA GLU A 369 14.84 15.45 -7.19
C GLU A 369 13.95 16.67 -7.42
N GLU A 370 14.56 17.85 -7.47
CA GLU A 370 13.85 19.12 -7.64
C GLU A 370 12.93 19.12 -8.87
N THR A 371 13.37 18.50 -9.96
CA THR A 371 12.60 18.34 -11.20
C THR A 371 11.37 17.41 -11.08
N ALA A 372 11.31 16.62 -10.00
CA ALA A 372 10.16 15.77 -9.73
C ALA A 372 9.07 16.47 -8.89
N ILE A 373 9.36 17.67 -8.38
CA ILE A 373 8.45 18.45 -7.53
C ILE A 373 7.97 19.65 -8.34
N THR A 374 6.75 19.56 -8.89
CA THR A 374 6.16 20.67 -9.65
C THR A 374 5.82 21.86 -8.74
N ASP A 375 5.77 23.06 -9.30
CA ASP A 375 5.37 24.27 -8.55
C ASP A 375 3.95 24.11 -7.99
N TYR A 376 3.05 23.50 -8.77
CA TYR A 376 1.69 23.19 -8.33
C TYR A 376 1.67 22.29 -7.09
N TYR A 377 2.56 21.29 -7.01
CA TYR A 377 2.66 20.43 -5.84
C TYR A 377 3.27 21.17 -4.65
N ARG A 378 4.24 22.06 -4.87
CA ARG A 378 4.81 22.93 -3.80
C ARG A 378 3.74 23.82 -3.18
N GLU A 379 2.95 24.50 -4.02
CA GLU A 379 1.83 25.32 -3.56
C GLU A 379 0.79 24.50 -2.77
N PHE A 380 0.47 23.31 -3.26
CA PHE A 380 -0.43 22.40 -2.55
C PHE A 380 0.12 22.03 -1.17
N LEU A 381 1.39 21.68 -1.05
CA LEU A 381 2.03 21.34 0.24
C LEU A 381 2.05 22.53 1.21
N VAL A 382 2.28 23.74 0.72
CA VAL A 382 2.22 24.97 1.54
C VAL A 382 0.81 25.14 2.13
N LYS A 383 -0.23 24.94 1.33
CA LYS A 383 -1.63 25.00 1.79
C LYS A 383 -1.89 23.91 2.86
N GLN A 384 -1.35 22.70 2.68
CA GLN A 384 -1.55 21.61 3.64
C GLN A 384 -0.91 21.89 5.01
N LYS A 385 0.23 22.55 5.06
CA LYS A 385 0.88 22.93 6.33
C LYS A 385 0.04 23.86 7.21
N GLY A 386 -0.90 24.61 6.59
CA GLY A 386 -1.87 25.44 7.33
C GLY A 386 -3.02 24.65 7.99
N HIS A 387 -3.22 23.40 7.60
CA HIS A 387 -4.34 22.57 8.04
C HIS A 387 -3.96 21.48 9.03
N SER A 388 -2.68 21.24 9.27
CA SER A 388 -2.20 20.18 10.18
C SER A 388 -0.97 20.65 10.94
N HIS A 389 -0.87 20.26 12.21
CA HIS A 389 0.32 20.45 13.03
C HIS A 389 1.47 19.49 12.63
N PHE A 390 1.19 18.53 11.78
CA PHE A 390 2.17 17.58 11.26
C PHE A 390 2.66 17.98 9.87
N ASN A 391 3.91 17.65 9.57
CA ASN A 391 4.55 17.97 8.29
C ASN A 391 4.33 16.90 7.22
N GLU A 392 3.59 15.85 7.53
CA GLU A 392 3.32 14.72 6.63
C GLU A 392 2.07 13.95 7.09
N SER A 393 1.46 13.22 6.16
CA SER A 393 0.31 12.34 6.39
C SER A 393 0.63 11.09 7.22
N LEU A 394 1.88 10.83 7.55
CA LEU A 394 2.32 9.79 8.48
C LEU A 394 3.10 10.39 9.64
N VAL A 395 2.61 10.15 10.85
CA VAL A 395 3.31 10.43 12.10
C VAL A 395 3.87 9.13 12.65
N VAL A 396 5.16 9.09 12.93
CA VAL A 396 5.81 7.89 13.46
C VAL A 396 6.53 8.20 14.76
N GLY A 397 6.49 7.25 15.70
CA GLY A 397 7.12 7.44 17.00
C GLY A 397 7.29 6.15 17.79
N SER A 398 8.07 6.23 18.86
CA SER A 398 8.08 5.21 19.91
C SER A 398 7.08 5.60 21.01
N ALA A 399 6.41 4.61 21.59
CA ALA A 399 5.41 4.82 22.63
C ALA A 399 5.36 3.64 23.59
N ARG A 400 4.50 3.75 24.61
CA ARG A 400 4.06 2.62 25.42
C ARG A 400 2.54 2.46 25.31
N VAL A 401 2.09 1.22 25.27
CA VAL A 401 0.69 0.84 25.33
C VAL A 401 0.52 -0.07 26.56
N ASN A 402 -0.16 0.38 27.59
CA ASN A 402 -0.21 -0.32 28.88
C ASN A 402 1.19 -0.76 29.37
N GLN A 403 2.12 0.17 29.44
CA GLN A 403 3.52 0.01 29.81
C GLN A 403 4.38 -0.84 28.86
N MET A 404 3.81 -1.43 27.80
CA MET A 404 4.53 -2.22 26.78
C MET A 404 5.13 -1.32 25.71
N PRO A 405 6.47 -1.29 25.57
CA PRO A 405 7.12 -0.47 24.55
C PRO A 405 6.74 -0.92 23.13
N THR A 406 6.50 0.03 22.23
CA THR A 406 6.13 -0.25 20.84
C THR A 406 6.57 0.89 19.92
N VAL A 407 6.52 0.65 18.61
CA VAL A 407 6.66 1.68 17.58
C VAL A 407 5.32 1.87 16.89
N MET A 408 4.93 3.11 16.69
CA MET A 408 3.67 3.48 16.03
C MET A 408 3.93 4.23 14.72
N ALA A 409 3.10 3.95 13.72
CA ALA A 409 3.05 4.64 12.43
C ALA A 409 1.59 4.99 12.13
N LEU A 410 1.19 6.23 12.42
CA LEU A 410 -0.20 6.67 12.43
C LEU A 410 -0.45 7.61 11.27
N SER A 411 -1.32 7.23 10.31
CA SER A 411 -1.71 8.14 9.25
C SER A 411 -2.73 9.16 9.72
N THR A 412 -2.63 10.39 9.21
CA THR A 412 -3.59 11.48 9.49
C THR A 412 -4.24 11.96 8.21
N PHE A 413 -5.57 11.96 8.19
CA PHE A 413 -6.34 12.39 7.03
C PHE A 413 -6.27 13.90 6.79
N TYR A 414 -5.98 14.67 7.83
CA TYR A 414 -5.91 16.14 7.77
C TYR A 414 -4.73 16.66 6.94
N TYR A 415 -3.73 15.84 6.69
CA TYR A 415 -2.65 16.19 5.77
C TYR A 415 -2.79 15.40 4.47
N CYS A 416 -3.03 16.09 3.36
CA CYS A 416 -3.15 15.49 2.02
C CYS A 416 -4.14 14.30 1.93
N GLY A 417 -5.23 14.29 2.73
CA GLY A 417 -6.17 13.16 2.77
C GLY A 417 -5.55 11.85 3.24
N GLY A 418 -4.53 11.89 4.09
CA GLY A 418 -3.83 10.69 4.55
C GLY A 418 -3.05 9.97 3.44
N SER A 419 -2.84 10.61 2.29
CA SER A 419 -2.29 9.95 1.11
C SER A 419 -0.81 9.58 1.26
N MET A 420 -0.47 8.42 0.72
CA MET A 420 0.86 7.81 0.78
C MET A 420 1.77 8.37 -0.31
N GLY A 421 2.73 9.21 0.07
CA GLY A 421 3.80 9.74 -0.76
C GLY A 421 5.17 9.20 -0.36
N VAL A 422 6.22 9.74 -0.98
CA VAL A 422 7.61 9.29 -0.77
C VAL A 422 8.06 9.49 0.68
N VAL A 423 7.70 10.61 1.30
CA VAL A 423 8.01 10.88 2.71
C VAL A 423 7.27 9.91 3.63
N PHE A 424 6.01 9.64 3.33
CA PHE A 424 5.22 8.63 4.05
C PHE A 424 5.94 7.27 4.04
N GLY A 425 6.25 6.75 2.85
CA GLY A 425 6.91 5.45 2.73
C GLY A 425 8.29 5.41 3.40
N GLU A 426 9.04 6.51 3.35
CA GLU A 426 10.34 6.60 3.98
C GLU A 426 10.25 6.69 5.51
N LYS A 427 9.29 7.44 6.06
CA LYS A 427 8.99 7.45 7.50
C LYS A 427 8.59 6.06 8.00
N PHE A 428 7.70 5.38 7.26
CA PHE A 428 7.27 4.01 7.59
C PHE A 428 8.47 3.05 7.62
N ARG A 429 9.31 3.07 6.58
CA ARG A 429 10.51 2.25 6.48
C ARG A 429 11.48 2.50 7.65
N ARG A 430 11.75 3.77 7.97
CA ARG A 430 12.64 4.14 9.08
C ARG A 430 12.07 3.74 10.44
N ALA A 431 10.76 3.88 10.63
CA ALA A 431 10.09 3.44 11.85
C ALA A 431 10.19 1.91 12.02
N ALA A 432 10.01 1.15 10.94
CA ALA A 432 10.21 -0.30 10.94
C ALA A 432 11.68 -0.67 11.23
N ASP A 433 12.65 0.05 10.64
CA ASP A 433 14.08 -0.14 10.97
C ASP A 433 14.36 0.12 12.46
N TYR A 434 13.76 1.15 13.02
CA TYR A 434 13.88 1.46 14.46
C TYR A 434 13.26 0.35 15.32
N ALA A 435 12.07 -0.15 14.95
CA ALA A 435 11.42 -1.28 15.64
C ALA A 435 12.31 -2.53 15.61
N ILE A 436 12.88 -2.88 14.46
CA ILE A 436 13.81 -4.00 14.28
C ILE A 436 15.07 -3.81 15.16
N GLN A 437 15.66 -2.63 15.14
CA GLN A 437 16.85 -2.32 15.94
C GLN A 437 16.60 -2.40 17.44
N LYS A 438 15.42 -1.98 17.89
CA LYS A 438 15.03 -1.99 19.30
C LYS A 438 14.33 -3.26 19.73
N ASN A 439 14.07 -4.19 18.81
CA ASN A 439 13.30 -5.42 19.05
C ASN A 439 11.91 -5.12 19.64
N LEU A 440 11.15 -4.24 18.98
CA LEU A 440 9.84 -3.77 19.44
C LEU A 440 8.74 -4.18 18.46
N PRO A 441 7.52 -4.49 18.94
CA PRO A 441 6.33 -4.59 18.13
C PRO A 441 6.06 -3.32 17.32
N PHE A 442 5.38 -3.46 16.19
CA PHE A 442 5.04 -2.36 15.30
C PHE A 442 3.52 -2.24 15.13
N ILE A 443 2.98 -1.06 15.36
CA ILE A 443 1.57 -0.75 15.18
C ILE A 443 1.43 0.26 14.07
N SER A 444 0.57 0.01 13.08
CA SER A 444 0.17 1.02 12.10
C SER A 444 -1.31 1.36 12.22
N LEU A 445 -1.65 2.59 11.87
CA LEU A 445 -3.02 3.02 11.67
C LEU A 445 -3.17 3.53 10.24
N CYS A 446 -4.21 3.06 9.55
CA CYS A 446 -4.56 3.48 8.21
C CYS A 446 -5.84 4.33 8.25
N CYS A 447 -5.69 5.63 7.98
CA CYS A 447 -6.77 6.56 7.67
C CYS A 447 -6.34 7.33 6.41
N SER A 448 -6.65 6.80 5.21
CA SER A 448 -5.96 7.21 3.98
C SER A 448 -6.83 7.10 2.74
N GLY A 449 -6.71 8.10 1.87
CA GLY A 449 -7.27 8.10 0.52
C GLY A 449 -6.44 7.34 -0.53
N GLY A 450 -5.29 6.74 -0.16
CA GLY A 450 -4.46 5.95 -1.05
C GLY A 450 -3.15 6.62 -1.49
N ALA A 451 -2.69 6.38 -2.71
CA ALA A 451 -1.44 6.95 -3.22
C ALA A 451 -1.54 8.46 -3.47
N ARG A 452 -0.46 9.20 -3.18
CA ARG A 452 -0.37 10.65 -3.43
C ARG A 452 -0.08 10.92 -4.90
N LEU A 453 -1.12 11.16 -5.68
CA LEU A 453 -1.03 11.31 -7.16
C LEU A 453 -0.05 12.40 -7.61
N TYR A 454 0.13 13.47 -6.84
CA TYR A 454 1.12 14.53 -7.12
C TYR A 454 2.57 14.03 -7.28
N GLU A 455 2.88 12.85 -6.79
CA GLU A 455 4.21 12.25 -6.87
C GLU A 455 4.30 11.13 -7.93
N GLY A 456 3.26 11.01 -8.76
CA GLY A 456 3.23 10.08 -9.89
C GLY A 456 3.59 8.64 -9.49
N ILE A 457 4.40 7.99 -10.31
CA ILE A 457 4.82 6.59 -10.11
C ILE A 457 5.59 6.39 -8.80
N SER A 458 6.28 7.42 -8.30
CA SER A 458 7.02 7.33 -7.03
C SER A 458 6.09 7.05 -5.83
N ALA A 459 4.86 7.59 -5.85
CA ALA A 459 3.87 7.29 -4.82
C ALA A 459 3.39 5.84 -4.90
N LEU A 460 3.17 5.29 -6.09
CA LEU A 460 2.78 3.88 -6.28
C LEU A 460 3.84 2.94 -5.71
N MET A 461 5.11 3.22 -5.96
CA MET A 461 6.22 2.40 -5.49
C MET A 461 6.35 2.36 -3.95
N GLN A 462 5.70 3.26 -3.21
CA GLN A 462 5.69 3.21 -1.76
C GLN A 462 4.92 2.00 -1.21
N MET A 463 4.02 1.41 -2.00
CA MET A 463 3.37 0.14 -1.65
C MET A 463 4.43 -0.96 -1.46
N ALA A 464 5.31 -1.16 -2.42
CA ALA A 464 6.38 -2.15 -2.31
C ALA A 464 7.40 -1.81 -1.19
N LYS A 465 7.68 -0.52 -0.94
CA LYS A 465 8.58 -0.10 0.14
C LYS A 465 8.02 -0.40 1.53
N THR A 466 6.76 -0.14 1.77
CA THR A 466 6.11 -0.43 3.06
C THR A 466 5.98 -1.95 3.29
N ILE A 467 5.63 -2.70 2.25
CA ILE A 467 5.53 -4.17 2.32
C ILE A 467 6.90 -4.82 2.59
N GLU A 468 7.97 -4.33 1.96
CA GLU A 468 9.34 -4.79 2.26
C GLU A 468 9.68 -4.58 3.74
N SER A 469 9.28 -3.45 4.30
CA SER A 469 9.52 -3.14 5.71
C SER A 469 8.79 -4.12 6.63
N ILE A 470 7.56 -4.50 6.29
CA ILE A 470 6.77 -5.52 7.01
C ILE A 470 7.43 -6.90 6.88
N ASN A 471 7.90 -7.27 5.69
CA ASN A 471 8.63 -8.54 5.51
C ASN A 471 9.85 -8.62 6.44
N ARG A 472 10.56 -7.52 6.66
CA ARG A 472 11.70 -7.49 7.59
C ARG A 472 11.28 -7.58 9.06
N LEU A 473 10.17 -6.96 9.46
CA LEU A 473 9.61 -7.14 10.79
C LEU A 473 9.28 -8.61 11.04
N ARG A 474 8.57 -9.26 10.11
CA ARG A 474 8.24 -10.69 10.18
C ARG A 474 9.46 -11.60 10.22
N LYS A 475 10.48 -11.34 9.39
CA LYS A 475 11.75 -12.08 9.42
C LYS A 475 12.46 -11.99 10.79
N ARG A 476 12.14 -10.96 11.59
CA ARG A 476 12.65 -10.79 12.95
C ARG A 476 11.70 -11.33 14.02
N GLY A 477 10.55 -11.88 13.65
CA GLY A 477 9.53 -12.36 14.58
C GLY A 477 8.86 -11.23 15.37
N LEU A 478 8.89 -10.01 14.85
CA LEU A 478 8.25 -8.85 15.50
C LEU A 478 6.80 -8.73 15.05
N PRO A 479 5.85 -8.66 15.99
CA PRO A 479 4.44 -8.51 15.66
C PRO A 479 4.17 -7.20 14.92
N TYR A 480 3.34 -7.28 13.91
CA TYR A 480 2.79 -6.15 13.19
C TYR A 480 1.28 -6.09 13.36
N ILE A 481 0.78 -5.09 14.06
CA ILE A 481 -0.65 -4.84 14.29
C ILE A 481 -1.08 -3.70 13.36
N SER A 482 -2.10 -3.93 12.55
CA SER A 482 -2.69 -2.92 11.66
C SER A 482 -4.06 -2.51 12.16
N ILE A 483 -4.30 -1.20 12.27
CA ILE A 483 -5.60 -0.62 12.63
C ILE A 483 -6.16 0.09 11.40
N LEU A 484 -7.40 -0.24 11.03
CA LEU A 484 -8.13 0.37 9.92
C LEU A 484 -9.13 1.38 10.46
N ALA A 485 -8.90 2.66 10.19
CA ALA A 485 -9.81 3.75 10.49
C ALA A 485 -10.52 4.25 9.21
N ASP A 486 -11.57 5.03 9.35
CA ASP A 486 -12.36 5.53 8.22
C ASP A 486 -11.75 6.82 7.60
N PRO A 487 -11.37 6.82 6.30
CA PRO A 487 -11.36 5.69 5.36
C PRO A 487 -10.01 4.97 5.26
N ALA A 488 -10.00 3.67 4.94
CA ALA A 488 -8.84 2.90 4.57
C ALA A 488 -8.94 2.48 3.10
N THR A 489 -8.37 3.27 2.18
CA THR A 489 -8.59 3.08 0.75
C THR A 489 -7.31 3.09 -0.09
N GLY A 490 -7.43 2.67 -1.34
CA GLY A 490 -6.40 2.78 -2.37
C GLY A 490 -5.14 1.97 -2.08
N GLY A 491 -4.00 2.55 -2.48
CA GLY A 491 -2.69 1.91 -2.28
C GLY A 491 -2.31 1.69 -0.82
N ALA A 492 -2.92 2.41 0.14
CA ALA A 492 -2.65 2.20 1.56
C ALA A 492 -3.20 0.86 2.06
N ILE A 493 -4.47 0.57 1.75
CA ILE A 493 -5.04 -0.75 2.09
C ILE A 493 -4.45 -1.85 1.22
N ALA A 494 -4.13 -1.60 -0.04
CA ALA A 494 -3.49 -2.56 -0.92
C ALA A 494 -1.96 -2.70 -0.67
N SER A 495 -1.50 -2.30 0.50
CA SER A 495 -0.10 -2.44 0.91
C SER A 495 0.04 -2.71 2.41
N TYR A 496 0.53 -1.73 3.18
CA TYR A 496 0.87 -1.94 4.59
C TYR A 496 -0.35 -2.30 5.43
N ALA A 497 -1.50 -1.68 5.17
CA ALA A 497 -2.65 -1.80 6.06
C ALA A 497 -3.31 -3.19 6.03
N ALA A 498 -3.25 -3.90 4.89
CA ALA A 498 -3.79 -5.26 4.77
C ALA A 498 -2.90 -6.35 5.35
N LEU A 499 -1.63 -6.07 5.63
CA LEU A 499 -0.63 -7.07 5.97
C LEU A 499 -0.33 -7.18 7.47
N GLY A 500 -1.24 -6.73 8.35
CA GLY A 500 -1.11 -6.97 9.78
C GLY A 500 -1.05 -8.47 10.12
N ASP A 501 -0.23 -8.85 11.10
CA ASP A 501 -0.40 -10.18 11.72
C ASP A 501 -1.74 -10.23 12.46
N VAL A 502 -2.22 -9.07 12.86
CA VAL A 502 -3.59 -8.79 13.32
C VAL A 502 -4.06 -7.50 12.65
N VAL A 503 -5.24 -7.55 12.04
CA VAL A 503 -5.92 -6.40 11.46
C VAL A 503 -7.17 -6.10 12.28
N ILE A 504 -7.20 -4.95 12.94
CA ILE A 504 -8.31 -4.47 13.75
C ILE A 504 -8.95 -3.31 13.00
N ALA A 505 -10.25 -3.26 12.89
CA ALA A 505 -10.93 -2.13 12.25
C ALA A 505 -11.88 -1.43 13.23
N GLU A 506 -11.99 -0.10 13.10
CA GLU A 506 -13.06 0.62 13.79
C GLU A 506 -14.42 0.34 13.16
N PRO A 507 -15.53 0.37 13.93
CA PRO A 507 -16.86 0.15 13.38
C PRO A 507 -17.18 1.14 12.25
N GLY A 508 -17.67 0.60 11.13
CA GLY A 508 -18.09 1.40 9.98
C GLY A 508 -16.96 2.02 9.15
N ALA A 509 -15.70 1.64 9.36
CA ALA A 509 -14.61 2.09 8.50
C ALA A 509 -14.84 1.62 7.06
N LEU A 510 -14.67 2.53 6.09
CA LEU A 510 -14.68 2.20 4.67
C LEU A 510 -13.37 1.53 4.29
N VAL A 511 -13.41 0.27 3.87
CA VAL A 511 -12.24 -0.50 3.49
C VAL A 511 -12.40 -0.98 2.06
N ILE A 512 -11.73 -0.30 1.12
CA ILE A 512 -11.92 -0.57 -0.31
C ILE A 512 -10.69 -0.16 -1.13
N PHE A 513 -10.38 -0.91 -2.21
CA PHE A 513 -9.27 -0.56 -3.09
C PHE A 513 -9.52 0.75 -3.84
N ALA A 514 -10.60 0.86 -4.59
CA ALA A 514 -10.96 2.10 -5.27
C ALA A 514 -12.03 2.86 -4.48
N GLY A 515 -11.73 4.10 -4.09
CA GLY A 515 -12.70 4.93 -3.38
C GLY A 515 -13.99 5.15 -4.19
N PRO A 516 -15.15 5.35 -3.54
CA PRO A 516 -16.46 5.47 -4.20
C PRO A 516 -16.53 6.52 -5.32
N ARG A 517 -15.75 7.60 -5.21
CA ARG A 517 -15.68 8.62 -6.27
C ARG A 517 -15.03 8.09 -7.53
N VAL A 518 -13.95 7.32 -7.38
CA VAL A 518 -13.24 6.70 -8.51
C VAL A 518 -14.12 5.66 -9.18
N MET A 519 -14.81 4.83 -8.40
CA MET A 519 -15.72 3.83 -8.93
C MET A 519 -16.85 4.48 -9.74
N LYS A 520 -17.53 5.48 -9.17
CA LYS A 520 -18.63 6.21 -9.84
C LYS A 520 -18.18 6.94 -11.09
N SER A 521 -16.98 7.53 -11.12
CA SER A 521 -16.46 8.20 -12.32
C SER A 521 -16.16 7.21 -13.47
N ARG A 522 -16.09 5.92 -13.17
CA ARG A 522 -15.92 4.83 -14.14
C ARG A 522 -17.21 4.02 -14.40
N GLY A 523 -18.38 4.53 -13.97
CA GLY A 523 -19.67 3.90 -14.20
C GLY A 523 -20.04 2.76 -13.26
N PHE A 524 -19.21 2.44 -12.25
CA PHE A 524 -19.53 1.37 -11.30
C PHE A 524 -20.52 1.85 -10.23
N ASP A 525 -21.54 1.02 -9.96
CA ASP A 525 -22.40 1.21 -8.81
C ASP A 525 -21.66 0.84 -7.51
N VAL A 526 -21.93 1.63 -6.46
CA VAL A 526 -21.27 1.46 -5.18
C VAL A 526 -22.29 1.39 -4.07
N ASP A 527 -22.45 0.22 -3.48
CA ASP A 527 -23.09 0.06 -2.18
C ASP A 527 -22.01 0.07 -1.08
N GLU A 528 -21.80 1.25 -0.50
CA GLU A 528 -20.77 1.43 0.53
C GLU A 528 -21.01 0.58 1.78
N LYS A 529 -22.24 0.10 2.03
CA LYS A 529 -22.53 -0.75 3.20
C LYS A 529 -21.79 -2.06 3.12
N LEU A 530 -21.68 -2.63 1.92
CA LEU A 530 -21.05 -3.93 1.68
C LEU A 530 -19.52 -3.93 1.83
N VAL A 531 -18.90 -2.75 1.85
CA VAL A 531 -17.45 -2.56 2.01
C VAL A 531 -17.09 -1.80 3.29
N ARG A 532 -18.01 -1.77 4.25
CA ARG A 532 -17.74 -1.34 5.61
C ARG A 532 -17.13 -2.47 6.42
N SER A 533 -16.34 -2.10 7.41
CA SER A 533 -15.55 -3.05 8.21
C SER A 533 -16.36 -4.20 8.81
N GLN A 534 -17.60 -3.94 9.27
CA GLN A 534 -18.45 -5.00 9.83
C GLN A 534 -18.81 -6.04 8.77
N SER A 535 -19.32 -5.60 7.61
CA SER A 535 -19.69 -6.52 6.51
C SER A 535 -18.47 -7.33 6.01
N LEU A 536 -17.32 -6.69 5.90
CA LEU A 536 -16.09 -7.38 5.52
C LEU A 536 -15.59 -8.35 6.62
N HIS A 537 -15.79 -8.01 7.89
CA HIS A 537 -15.44 -8.91 9.00
C HIS A 537 -16.32 -10.16 9.01
N GLU A 538 -17.62 -10.02 8.78
CA GLU A 538 -18.56 -11.14 8.66
C GLU A 538 -18.17 -12.09 7.51
N ILE A 539 -17.85 -11.54 6.35
CA ILE A 539 -17.42 -12.31 5.18
C ILE A 539 -16.02 -12.93 5.39
N SER A 540 -15.17 -12.34 6.22
CA SER A 540 -13.79 -12.84 6.45
C SER A 540 -13.77 -14.30 6.90
N GLY A 541 -14.75 -14.76 7.70
CA GLY A 541 -14.88 -16.15 8.12
C GLY A 541 -15.33 -17.10 7.00
N GLU A 542 -16.24 -16.64 6.14
CA GLU A 542 -16.83 -17.48 5.09
C GLU A 542 -15.89 -17.74 3.91
N ILE A 543 -15.13 -16.72 3.49
CA ILE A 543 -14.20 -16.85 2.34
C ILE A 543 -13.04 -17.80 2.65
N TYR A 544 -12.66 -17.95 3.90
CA TYR A 544 -11.53 -18.82 4.29
C TYR A 544 -11.86 -20.31 4.27
N ASP A 545 -13.13 -20.67 4.49
CA ASP A 545 -13.56 -22.07 4.51
C ASP A 545 -13.73 -22.66 3.08
N ASP A 546 -14.00 -21.80 2.08
CA ASP A 546 -14.23 -22.22 0.69
C ASP A 546 -12.96 -22.32 -0.18
N LEU A 547 -11.84 -21.76 0.28
CA LEU A 547 -10.63 -21.66 -0.52
C LEU A 547 -9.47 -22.42 0.13
N ASP A 548 -9.30 -23.69 -0.22
CA ASP A 548 -8.21 -24.59 0.21
C ASP A 548 -6.78 -23.99 0.02
N TYR A 549 -6.66 -22.83 -0.59
CA TYR A 549 -5.39 -22.21 -1.01
C TYR A 549 -4.96 -20.97 -0.18
N TYR A 550 -5.77 -20.49 0.82
CA TYR A 550 -5.63 -19.13 1.34
C TYR A 550 -5.43 -18.97 2.85
N HIS A 551 -4.66 -19.82 3.49
CA HIS A 551 -4.34 -19.68 4.92
C HIS A 551 -3.64 -18.36 5.32
N ASP A 552 -3.25 -17.51 4.36
CA ASP A 552 -2.45 -16.30 4.63
C ASP A 552 -3.18 -14.95 4.47
N ILE A 553 -4.36 -14.92 3.83
CA ILE A 553 -5.18 -13.69 3.78
C ILE A 553 -6.12 -13.67 4.97
N ARG A 554 -5.76 -12.89 5.98
CA ARG A 554 -6.49 -12.90 7.25
C ARG A 554 -7.68 -11.95 7.32
N GLY A 555 -7.93 -11.11 6.31
CA GLY A 555 -9.02 -10.13 6.32
C GLY A 555 -8.98 -9.24 7.56
N ILE A 556 -10.15 -8.95 8.14
CA ILE A 556 -10.31 -8.18 9.37
C ILE A 556 -10.61 -9.15 10.53
N GLN A 557 -9.70 -9.26 11.50
CA GLN A 557 -9.84 -10.19 12.62
C GLN A 557 -10.72 -9.67 13.76
N GLU A 558 -10.74 -8.35 13.97
CA GLU A 558 -11.48 -7.78 15.11
C GLU A 558 -12.08 -6.42 14.74
N ILE A 559 -13.34 -6.18 15.14
CA ILE A 559 -13.96 -4.86 15.11
C ILE A 559 -13.90 -4.29 16.52
N CYS A 560 -13.32 -3.10 16.66
CA CYS A 560 -13.11 -2.50 17.96
C CYS A 560 -13.46 -1.00 17.98
N GLU A 561 -14.28 -0.57 18.94
CA GLU A 561 -14.58 0.84 19.16
C GLU A 561 -13.34 1.62 19.62
N ARG A 562 -13.24 2.90 19.26
CA ARG A 562 -12.07 3.74 19.61
C ARG A 562 -11.75 3.74 21.09
N LYS A 563 -12.77 3.88 21.96
CA LYS A 563 -12.58 3.86 23.42
C LYS A 563 -11.96 2.57 23.95
N ASP A 564 -12.13 1.46 23.25
CA ASP A 564 -11.61 0.14 23.62
C ASP A 564 -10.32 -0.24 22.85
N MET A 565 -9.93 0.56 21.86
CA MET A 565 -8.83 0.22 20.94
C MET A 565 -7.51 -0.05 21.65
N LYS A 566 -7.19 0.74 22.68
CA LYS A 566 -5.98 0.52 23.49
C LYS A 566 -6.00 -0.85 24.17
N ARG A 567 -7.14 -1.27 24.69
CA ARG A 567 -7.33 -2.59 25.32
C ARG A 567 -7.20 -3.72 24.27
N CYS A 568 -7.83 -3.56 23.11
CA CYS A 568 -7.71 -4.50 21.99
C CYS A 568 -6.25 -4.70 21.57
N VAL A 569 -5.53 -3.63 21.31
CA VAL A 569 -4.11 -3.68 20.92
C VAL A 569 -3.26 -4.31 22.03
N SER A 570 -3.49 -3.97 23.29
CA SER A 570 -2.75 -4.50 24.45
C SER A 570 -2.81 -6.02 24.53
N LYS A 571 -3.97 -6.62 24.28
CA LYS A 571 -4.16 -8.08 24.26
C LYS A 571 -3.16 -8.80 23.35
N TYR A 572 -2.92 -8.26 22.15
CA TYR A 572 -1.98 -8.83 21.19
C TYR A 572 -0.51 -8.56 21.55
N LEU A 573 -0.23 -7.39 22.13
CA LEU A 573 1.10 -7.07 22.63
C LEU A 573 1.48 -7.96 23.82
N GLU A 574 0.57 -8.20 24.76
CA GLU A 574 0.78 -9.08 25.92
C GLU A 574 1.16 -10.50 25.49
N PHE A 575 0.49 -11.05 24.48
CA PHE A 575 0.82 -12.36 23.95
C PHE A 575 2.27 -12.43 23.47
N HIS A 576 2.76 -11.42 22.76
CA HIS A 576 4.15 -11.32 22.32
C HIS A 576 5.12 -11.27 23.51
N TYR A 577 4.90 -10.36 24.46
CA TYR A 577 5.79 -10.19 25.61
C TYR A 577 5.81 -11.41 26.55
N GLN A 578 4.68 -12.09 26.75
CA GLN A 578 4.62 -13.32 27.52
C GLN A 578 5.41 -14.47 26.84
N SER A 579 5.36 -14.59 25.53
CA SER A 579 6.12 -15.60 24.79
C SER A 579 7.64 -15.38 24.90
N GLU A 580 8.10 -14.14 24.84
CA GLU A 580 9.52 -13.79 25.07
C GLU A 580 10.00 -14.13 26.49
N PHE A 581 9.17 -13.87 27.51
CA PHE A 581 9.49 -14.22 28.90
C PHE A 581 9.60 -15.73 29.12
N ARG A 582 8.73 -16.53 28.48
CA ARG A 582 8.79 -17.99 28.53
C ARG A 582 10.03 -18.55 27.80
N GLY A 583 10.40 -17.96 26.68
CA GLY A 583 11.60 -18.32 25.92
C GLY A 583 12.90 -18.08 26.72
N LYS A 584 13.02 -16.93 27.37
CA LYS A 584 14.18 -16.58 28.22
C LYS A 584 14.32 -17.46 29.47
N LYS A 585 13.21 -17.98 30.03
CA LYS A 585 13.27 -18.95 31.14
C LYS A 585 13.73 -20.34 30.72
N LYS A 586 13.42 -20.79 29.50
CA LYS A 586 13.91 -22.07 28.97
C LYS A 586 15.40 -22.03 28.61
N GLY A 587 15.91 -20.91 28.08
CA GLY A 587 17.33 -20.75 27.73
C GLY A 587 18.29 -20.54 28.92
N ARG A 588 17.77 -20.34 30.15
CA ARG A 588 18.59 -20.27 31.38
C ARG A 588 18.65 -21.59 32.13
N LYS A 589 18.02 -22.65 31.61
CA LYS A 589 18.02 -24.00 32.20
C LYS A 589 18.78 -25.04 31.34
N SER A 590 19.44 -24.60 30.26
CA SER A 590 20.32 -25.45 29.43
C SER A 590 21.77 -25.04 29.59
#